data_d1ec92f362ed2cc2fd9d16e79c3f7101
#
_entry.id   d1ec92f362ed2cc2fd9d16e79c3f7101
#
_cell.length_a   1.000
_cell.length_b   1.000
_cell.length_c   1.000
_cell.angle_alpha   90.00
_cell.angle_beta   90.00
_cell.angle_gamma   90.00
#
_symmetry.space_group_name_H-M   'P 1'
#
loop_
_entity.id
_entity.type
_entity.pdbx_description
1 polymer ?
#
loop_
_entity_poly.entity_id
_entity_poly.type
_entity_poly.pdbx_seq_one_letter_code
_entity_poly.pdbx_strand_id
1 'polypeptide(L)'
;MTNFHRRARIGAGIALFTAAALGLTACATGAETPAAAGEGDAVDAAAATSVDDFGSFADLETAAKAEGQLNVIALPRDWANYGEIIDLFTEKYPEITVNEASPDVSSAEEIQAAKTNEGLDTAPDVFDLGLTVALQNTDVFAPYQVQTWDEIPEELKEPTGLFVGDYGGYMSIGYDSSKFDAPKTLDDLKDAAYKGAVAINGDPTQAGAAFAAVGLATVQSDGTLDDFQPGIDFFADLQKAGNLLKVDVTTATVASGETPVVFDWDYLNAAHAADNKNWKVVVLDGTGYAGYYNQAINKDAPNPAAARLWQEFLYSDEVQNLWLKGGARPARMEAMTEAGTIDADLAAALPEVPSETVVPTEEQSTNAGTLLGEKWAAAVQ
;
A
#
# COMPACT_ATOMS: atom_id res chain seq x y z
N MET A 1 -46.65 -30.97 -25.19
CA MET A 1 -46.98 -32.37 -25.10
C MET A 1 -46.28 -32.96 -23.91
N THR A 2 -47.12 -33.28 -22.93
CA THR A 2 -47.15 -34.38 -21.96
C THR A 2 -45.99 -34.44 -20.95
N ASN A 3 -46.21 -33.88 -19.74
CA ASN A 3 -46.75 -34.49 -18.47
C ASN A 3 -46.20 -35.89 -18.15
N PHE A 4 -45.58 -36.04 -16.94
CA PHE A 4 -46.14 -36.94 -15.94
C PHE A 4 -45.51 -36.73 -14.52
N HIS A 5 -46.40 -36.54 -13.58
CA HIS A 5 -46.20 -36.55 -12.11
C HIS A 5 -45.77 -37.92 -11.59
N ARG A 6 -45.11 -37.96 -10.42
CA ARG A 6 -45.58 -38.82 -9.32
C ARG A 6 -45.02 -38.39 -7.96
N ARG A 7 -45.96 -38.10 -7.06
CA ARG A 7 -45.80 -37.96 -5.61
C ARG A 7 -45.77 -39.35 -4.97
N ALA A 8 -45.03 -39.52 -3.88
CA ALA A 8 -45.42 -40.43 -2.81
C ALA A 8 -44.92 -39.92 -1.44
N ARG A 9 -45.78 -40.02 -0.50
CA ARG A 9 -45.76 -39.53 0.90
C ARG A 9 -45.42 -40.67 1.86
N ILE A 10 -45.08 -40.23 3.12
CA ILE A 10 -45.43 -40.78 4.43
C ILE A 10 -44.41 -41.71 5.09
N GLY A 11 -44.13 -41.34 6.40
CA GLY A 11 -43.69 -42.24 7.42
C GLY A 11 -43.09 -41.53 8.64
N ALA A 12 -43.97 -41.06 9.56
CA ALA A 12 -43.59 -40.61 10.90
C ALA A 12 -43.31 -41.82 11.81
N GLY A 13 -42.34 -41.68 12.72
CA GLY A 13 -42.09 -42.66 13.76
C GLY A 13 -41.51 -41.98 15.00
N ILE A 14 -42.41 -41.68 15.95
CA ILE A 14 -42.12 -41.25 17.31
C ILE A 14 -41.79 -42.49 18.14
N ALA A 15 -40.67 -42.48 18.88
CA ALA A 15 -40.47 -43.40 20.01
C ALA A 15 -39.89 -42.64 21.19
N LEU A 16 -40.75 -42.37 22.16
CA LEU A 16 -40.40 -42.04 23.53
C LEU A 16 -39.83 -43.31 24.25
N PHE A 17 -38.74 -43.13 25.00
CA PHE A 17 -38.41 -44.00 26.14
C PHE A 17 -38.01 -43.16 27.33
N THR A 18 -38.79 -43.38 28.41
CA THR A 18 -38.67 -42.78 29.73
C THR A 18 -37.80 -43.69 30.64
N ALA A 19 -37.04 -43.02 31.50
CA ALA A 19 -36.68 -43.27 32.90
C ALA A 19 -36.06 -44.59 33.34
N ALA A 20 -34.93 -44.46 34.06
CA ALA A 20 -34.88 -44.88 35.49
C ALA A 20 -33.57 -44.45 36.14
N ALA A 21 -33.69 -43.71 37.24
CA ALA A 21 -32.60 -43.39 38.16
C ALA A 21 -32.34 -44.60 39.07
N LEU A 22 -31.05 -44.91 39.31
CA LEU A 22 -30.63 -45.66 40.50
C LEU A 22 -29.26 -45.10 40.92
N GLY A 23 -29.23 -44.49 42.11
CA GLY A 23 -28.05 -44.02 42.76
C GLY A 23 -27.23 -45.19 43.35
N LEU A 24 -25.92 -45.01 43.30
CA LEU A 24 -24.96 -45.74 44.14
C LEU A 24 -23.89 -44.77 44.57
N THR A 25 -23.90 -44.41 45.84
CA THR A 25 -22.84 -43.77 46.58
C THR A 25 -21.68 -44.76 46.75
N ALA A 26 -20.49 -44.39 46.23
CA ALA A 26 -19.23 -44.97 46.63
C ALA A 26 -18.22 -43.86 46.88
N CYS A 27 -17.80 -43.70 48.13
CA CYS A 27 -16.64 -42.94 48.53
C CYS A 27 -15.37 -43.58 47.96
N ALA A 28 -14.54 -42.85 47.22
CA ALA A 28 -13.17 -43.20 46.95
C ALA A 28 -12.35 -41.89 46.89
N THR A 29 -11.44 -41.82 47.83
CA THR A 29 -10.19 -41.09 48.00
C THR A 29 -9.71 -40.23 46.81
N GLY A 30 -9.30 -39.01 47.17
CA GLY A 30 -8.80 -37.97 46.28
C GLY A 30 -7.69 -38.40 45.31
N ALA A 31 -7.95 -38.11 44.07
CA ALA A 31 -6.93 -37.82 43.11
C ALA A 31 -7.19 -36.35 42.68
N GLU A 32 -6.24 -35.49 42.98
CA GLU A 32 -6.24 -34.11 42.45
C GLU A 32 -6.23 -34.21 40.93
N THR A 33 -7.35 -33.83 40.32
CA THR A 33 -7.42 -33.53 38.90
C THR A 33 -6.54 -32.29 38.69
N PRO A 34 -5.57 -32.31 37.77
CA PRO A 34 -4.89 -31.07 37.43
C PRO A 34 -5.96 -30.06 37.02
N ALA A 35 -5.95 -28.88 37.63
CA ALA A 35 -6.74 -27.76 37.19
C ALA A 35 -6.48 -27.60 35.67
N ALA A 36 -7.57 -27.59 34.88
CA ALA A 36 -7.49 -27.17 33.51
C ALA A 36 -6.82 -25.80 33.54
N ALA A 37 -5.73 -25.66 32.80
CA ALA A 37 -5.14 -24.37 32.51
C ALA A 37 -6.31 -23.49 32.04
N GLY A 38 -6.46 -22.33 32.66
CA GLY A 38 -7.53 -21.40 32.29
C GLY A 38 -7.48 -21.18 30.80
N GLU A 39 -8.66 -21.29 30.16
CA GLU A 39 -8.91 -20.63 28.87
C GLU A 39 -8.66 -19.15 29.14
N GLY A 40 -7.46 -18.66 28.82
CA GLY A 40 -7.24 -17.24 28.63
C GLY A 40 -8.23 -16.82 27.55
N ASP A 41 -8.96 -15.74 27.77
CA ASP A 41 -9.83 -15.16 26.77
C ASP A 41 -9.03 -15.07 25.45
N ALA A 42 -9.56 -15.68 24.39
CA ALA A 42 -8.91 -15.62 23.09
C ALA A 42 -8.76 -14.14 22.71
N VAL A 43 -7.56 -13.73 22.30
CA VAL A 43 -7.30 -12.36 21.90
C VAL A 43 -8.22 -11.99 20.75
N ASP A 44 -8.93 -10.89 20.86
CA ASP A 44 -9.65 -10.30 19.73
C ASP A 44 -8.65 -9.60 18.81
N ALA A 45 -8.13 -10.33 17.83
CA ALA A 45 -7.12 -9.82 16.91
C ALA A 45 -7.63 -8.62 16.10
N ALA A 46 -8.93 -8.51 15.84
CA ALA A 46 -9.51 -7.38 15.12
C ALA A 46 -9.47 -6.08 15.95
N ALA A 47 -9.55 -6.20 17.27
CA ALA A 47 -9.53 -5.06 18.19
C ALA A 47 -8.11 -4.70 18.67
N ALA A 48 -7.09 -5.52 18.38
CA ALA A 48 -5.73 -5.27 18.83
C ALA A 48 -5.13 -4.02 18.15
N THR A 49 -4.49 -3.16 18.94
CA THR A 49 -3.89 -1.87 18.51
C THR A 49 -2.37 -1.89 18.56
N SER A 50 -1.79 -2.93 19.14
CA SER A 50 -0.35 -3.17 19.22
C SER A 50 -0.06 -4.63 19.51
N VAL A 51 1.21 -5.03 19.47
CA VAL A 51 1.67 -6.38 19.87
C VAL A 51 1.32 -6.70 21.33
N ASP A 52 1.30 -5.69 22.20
CA ASP A 52 1.02 -5.89 23.63
C ASP A 52 -0.39 -6.46 23.88
N ASP A 53 -1.34 -6.18 22.99
CA ASP A 53 -2.70 -6.75 23.07
C ASP A 53 -2.73 -8.26 22.83
N PHE A 54 -1.72 -8.80 22.12
CA PHE A 54 -1.53 -10.25 21.97
C PHE A 54 -0.77 -10.87 23.14
N GLY A 55 -0.12 -10.05 23.98
CA GLY A 55 0.76 -10.46 25.06
C GLY A 55 2.23 -10.56 24.66
N SER A 56 2.54 -11.04 23.46
CA SER A 56 3.89 -11.05 22.88
C SER A 56 3.86 -11.16 21.36
N PHE A 57 5.00 -10.84 20.72
CA PHE A 57 5.18 -11.07 19.28
C PHE A 57 4.97 -12.53 18.88
N ALA A 58 5.44 -13.50 19.71
CA ALA A 58 5.25 -14.91 19.45
C ALA A 58 3.77 -15.34 19.51
N ASP A 59 2.96 -14.67 20.34
CA ASP A 59 1.51 -14.93 20.39
C ASP A 59 0.82 -14.34 19.16
N LEU A 60 1.23 -13.17 18.66
CA LEU A 60 0.79 -12.62 17.37
C LEU A 60 1.13 -13.57 16.22
N GLU A 61 2.38 -14.06 16.14
CA GLU A 61 2.77 -15.07 15.13
C GLU A 61 1.89 -16.32 15.20
N THR A 62 1.59 -16.77 16.42
CA THR A 62 0.74 -17.96 16.63
C THR A 62 -0.68 -17.72 16.13
N ALA A 63 -1.26 -16.56 16.44
CA ALA A 63 -2.59 -16.19 15.98
C ALA A 63 -2.65 -16.06 14.44
N ALA A 64 -1.68 -15.38 13.84
CA ALA A 64 -1.60 -15.21 12.39
C ALA A 64 -1.43 -16.56 11.65
N LYS A 65 -0.58 -17.45 12.15
CA LYS A 65 -0.42 -18.82 11.62
C LYS A 65 -1.70 -19.65 11.76
N ALA A 66 -2.50 -19.41 12.78
CA ALA A 66 -3.80 -20.09 12.94
C ALA A 66 -4.85 -19.60 11.94
N GLU A 67 -4.80 -18.33 11.50
CA GLU A 67 -5.60 -17.79 10.39
C GLU A 67 -5.15 -18.38 9.05
N GLY A 68 -3.84 -18.55 8.83
CA GLY A 68 -3.25 -19.29 7.73
C GLY A 68 -3.31 -18.61 6.38
N GLN A 69 -3.81 -17.37 6.31
CA GLN A 69 -3.92 -16.57 5.08
C GLN A 69 -3.61 -15.11 5.35
N LEU A 70 -3.19 -14.41 4.29
CA LEU A 70 -3.05 -12.96 4.21
C LEU A 70 -3.47 -12.52 2.80
N ASN A 71 -4.44 -11.63 2.70
CA ASN A 71 -4.90 -11.08 1.43
C ASN A 71 -4.28 -9.69 1.23
N VAL A 72 -3.35 -9.58 0.31
CA VAL A 72 -2.76 -8.30 -0.12
C VAL A 72 -3.36 -7.87 -1.44
N ILE A 73 -3.37 -6.56 -1.71
CA ILE A 73 -3.89 -5.96 -2.93
C ILE A 73 -2.96 -4.84 -3.38
N ALA A 74 -2.91 -4.56 -4.68
CA ALA A 74 -2.15 -3.45 -5.27
C ALA A 74 -0.63 -3.48 -4.97
N LEU A 75 -0.04 -4.67 -4.83
CA LEU A 75 1.39 -4.86 -4.60
C LEU A 75 2.04 -5.50 -5.83
N PRO A 76 2.35 -4.73 -6.91
CA PRO A 76 3.09 -5.25 -8.06
C PRO A 76 4.47 -5.72 -7.61
N ARG A 77 4.88 -6.90 -8.01
CA ARG A 77 6.13 -7.51 -7.53
C ARG A 77 7.40 -6.74 -7.94
N ASP A 78 7.33 -5.94 -9.00
CA ASP A 78 8.38 -5.04 -9.49
C ASP A 78 8.30 -3.62 -8.92
N TRP A 79 7.27 -3.31 -8.14
CA TRP A 79 7.12 -2.03 -7.44
C TRP A 79 7.87 -2.05 -6.11
N ALA A 80 8.78 -1.10 -5.90
CA ALA A 80 9.53 -0.91 -4.64
C ALA A 80 10.07 -2.22 -4.03
N ASN A 81 10.38 -3.23 -4.88
CA ASN A 81 10.88 -4.55 -4.47
C ASN A 81 9.86 -5.43 -3.70
N TYR A 82 8.55 -5.20 -3.83
CA TYR A 82 7.53 -6.04 -3.17
C TYR A 82 7.69 -7.54 -3.47
N GLY A 83 8.23 -7.90 -4.64
CA GLY A 83 8.47 -9.31 -4.97
C GLY A 83 9.35 -10.02 -3.94
N GLU A 84 10.51 -9.44 -3.58
CA GLU A 84 11.40 -10.02 -2.58
C GLU A 84 10.79 -9.94 -1.16
N ILE A 85 10.03 -8.88 -0.86
CA ILE A 85 9.36 -8.71 0.43
C ILE A 85 8.31 -9.80 0.64
N ILE A 86 7.45 -10.05 -0.35
CA ILE A 86 6.43 -11.11 -0.29
C ILE A 86 7.09 -12.50 -0.21
N ASP A 87 8.16 -12.74 -0.99
CA ASP A 87 8.88 -14.00 -0.95
C ASP A 87 9.52 -14.24 0.43
N LEU A 88 10.12 -13.19 1.04
CA LEU A 88 10.69 -13.27 2.38
C LEU A 88 9.62 -13.52 3.45
N PHE A 89 8.44 -12.89 3.36
CA PHE A 89 7.33 -13.17 4.27
C PHE A 89 6.89 -14.62 4.18
N THR A 90 6.73 -15.12 2.95
CA THR A 90 6.33 -16.52 2.70
C THR A 90 7.38 -17.52 3.19
N GLU A 91 8.68 -17.19 3.04
CA GLU A 91 9.78 -18.04 3.58
C GLU A 91 9.76 -18.06 5.11
N LYS A 92 9.52 -16.92 5.74
CA LYS A 92 9.54 -16.76 7.19
C LYS A 92 8.29 -17.34 7.87
N TYR A 93 7.16 -17.29 7.19
CA TYR A 93 5.84 -17.74 7.67
C TYR A 93 5.17 -18.72 6.69
N PRO A 94 5.74 -19.89 6.46
CA PRO A 94 5.24 -20.83 5.44
C PRO A 94 3.84 -21.41 5.75
N GLU A 95 3.34 -21.20 6.97
CA GLU A 95 1.97 -21.56 7.36
C GLU A 95 0.93 -20.55 6.89
N ILE A 96 1.34 -19.34 6.43
CA ILE A 96 0.46 -18.28 5.98
C ILE A 96 0.55 -18.21 4.44
N THR A 97 -0.57 -18.45 3.78
CA THR A 97 -0.68 -18.29 2.33
C THR A 97 -0.93 -16.80 2.01
N VAL A 98 -0.02 -16.17 1.26
CA VAL A 98 -0.23 -14.81 0.76
C VAL A 98 -1.04 -14.87 -0.53
N ASN A 99 -2.20 -14.25 -0.54
CA ASN A 99 -3.07 -14.11 -1.70
C ASN A 99 -2.86 -12.71 -2.32
N GLU A 100 -2.15 -12.65 -3.44
CA GLU A 100 -1.84 -11.41 -4.17
C GLU A 100 -3.00 -11.10 -5.13
N ALA A 101 -3.83 -10.09 -4.80
CA ALA A 101 -4.97 -9.69 -5.62
C ALA A 101 -4.66 -8.41 -6.40
N SER A 102 -5.10 -8.37 -7.67
CA SER A 102 -5.15 -7.13 -8.49
C SER A 102 -3.92 -6.21 -8.29
N PRO A 103 -2.71 -6.66 -8.66
CA PRO A 103 -1.49 -5.95 -8.31
C PRO A 103 -1.38 -4.54 -8.91
N ASP A 104 -2.04 -4.29 -10.04
CA ASP A 104 -1.91 -3.04 -10.81
C ASP A 104 -3.05 -2.03 -10.56
N VAL A 105 -3.87 -2.23 -9.52
CA VAL A 105 -4.97 -1.31 -9.23
C VAL A 105 -4.47 -0.08 -8.44
N SER A 106 -5.21 1.01 -8.56
CA SER A 106 -4.93 2.26 -7.85
C SER A 106 -5.38 2.21 -6.38
N SER A 107 -4.85 3.10 -5.55
CA SER A 107 -5.23 3.22 -4.14
C SER A 107 -6.75 3.38 -3.93
N ALA A 108 -7.45 4.09 -4.83
CA ALA A 108 -8.90 4.22 -4.74
C ALA A 108 -9.63 2.88 -5.04
N GLU A 109 -9.07 2.06 -5.92
CA GLU A 109 -9.62 0.74 -6.24
C GLU A 109 -9.37 -0.27 -5.12
N GLU A 110 -8.29 -0.13 -4.34
CA GLU A 110 -8.07 -0.92 -3.11
C GLU A 110 -9.21 -0.70 -2.11
N ILE A 111 -9.54 0.56 -1.85
CA ILE A 111 -10.65 0.93 -0.97
C ILE A 111 -11.99 0.42 -1.51
N GLN A 112 -12.19 0.53 -2.83
CA GLN A 112 -13.41 -0.01 -3.47
C GLN A 112 -13.49 -1.53 -3.35
N ALA A 113 -12.36 -2.24 -3.48
CA ALA A 113 -12.30 -3.69 -3.31
C ALA A 113 -12.67 -4.11 -1.88
N ALA A 114 -12.17 -3.41 -0.85
CA ALA A 114 -12.56 -3.66 0.54
C ALA A 114 -14.05 -3.48 0.75
N LYS A 115 -14.63 -2.37 0.28
CA LYS A 115 -16.06 -2.09 0.39
C LYS A 115 -16.94 -3.10 -0.38
N THR A 116 -16.47 -3.58 -1.52
CA THR A 116 -17.20 -4.52 -2.37
C THR A 116 -17.19 -5.95 -1.80
N ASN A 117 -16.05 -6.33 -1.20
CA ASN A 117 -15.83 -7.66 -0.65
C ASN A 117 -16.04 -7.73 0.87
N GLU A 118 -16.62 -6.71 1.49
CA GLU A 118 -16.91 -6.69 2.93
C GLU A 118 -17.59 -7.98 3.39
N GLY A 119 -17.03 -8.63 4.42
CA GLY A 119 -17.51 -9.89 4.97
C GLY A 119 -17.22 -11.14 4.12
N LEU A 120 -16.42 -11.04 3.07
CA LEU A 120 -15.93 -12.19 2.29
C LEU A 120 -14.50 -12.54 2.72
N ASP A 121 -14.16 -13.83 2.67
CA ASP A 121 -12.81 -14.33 2.95
C ASP A 121 -11.75 -13.82 1.95
N THR A 122 -12.18 -13.18 0.87
CA THR A 122 -11.33 -12.60 -0.19
C THR A 122 -11.19 -11.09 -0.10
N ALA A 123 -11.76 -10.45 0.94
CA ALA A 123 -11.54 -9.03 1.16
C ALA A 123 -10.04 -8.77 1.45
N PRO A 124 -9.46 -7.65 1.01
CA PRO A 124 -8.11 -7.31 1.38
C PRO A 124 -7.96 -7.12 2.89
N ASP A 125 -6.88 -7.66 3.46
CA ASP A 125 -6.52 -7.49 4.87
C ASP A 125 -5.77 -6.19 5.12
N VAL A 126 -4.97 -5.77 4.14
CA VAL A 126 -4.05 -4.62 4.23
C VAL A 126 -4.08 -3.81 2.93
N PHE A 127 -3.62 -2.57 3.02
CA PHE A 127 -3.56 -1.61 1.92
C PHE A 127 -2.20 -0.92 1.85
N ASP A 128 -1.81 -0.49 0.63
CA ASP A 128 -0.65 0.35 0.34
C ASP A 128 -1.08 1.61 -0.43
N LEU A 129 -1.34 2.69 0.28
CA LEU A 129 -2.11 3.83 -0.21
C LEU A 129 -1.28 5.09 -0.39
N GLY A 130 -1.56 5.83 -1.46
CA GLY A 130 -1.19 7.24 -1.52
C GLY A 130 -1.87 8.04 -0.40
N LEU A 131 -1.15 9.00 0.20
CA LEU A 131 -1.58 9.75 1.38
C LEU A 131 -2.99 10.36 1.24
N THR A 132 -3.31 10.95 0.09
CA THR A 132 -4.63 11.57 -0.13
C THR A 132 -5.78 10.57 -0.02
N VAL A 133 -5.59 9.35 -0.56
CA VAL A 133 -6.61 8.29 -0.47
C VAL A 133 -6.71 7.76 0.95
N ALA A 134 -5.59 7.60 1.66
CA ALA A 134 -5.57 7.20 3.06
C ALA A 134 -6.37 8.19 3.92
N LEU A 135 -6.11 9.48 3.79
CA LEU A 135 -6.81 10.55 4.53
C LEU A 135 -8.32 10.61 4.27
N GLN A 136 -8.75 10.32 3.05
CA GLN A 136 -10.17 10.34 2.67
C GLN A 136 -10.96 9.11 3.11
N ASN A 137 -10.29 8.06 3.58
CA ASN A 137 -10.92 6.77 3.88
C ASN A 137 -10.56 6.22 5.26
N THR A 138 -10.24 7.07 6.23
CA THR A 138 -9.87 6.66 7.60
C THR A 138 -10.93 5.82 8.32
N ASP A 139 -12.18 5.90 7.89
CA ASP A 139 -13.30 5.10 8.39
C ASP A 139 -13.25 3.61 7.98
N VAL A 140 -12.35 3.25 7.05
CA VAL A 140 -12.14 1.88 6.57
C VAL A 140 -11.04 1.16 7.35
N PHE A 141 -10.21 1.87 8.13
CA PHE A 141 -9.00 1.33 8.73
C PHE A 141 -9.17 0.94 10.20
N ALA A 142 -8.43 -0.10 10.62
CA ALA A 142 -8.23 -0.45 12.01
C ALA A 142 -6.95 0.20 12.54
N PRO A 143 -6.95 0.80 13.73
CA PRO A 143 -5.74 1.38 14.30
C PRO A 143 -4.75 0.29 14.71
N TYR A 144 -3.48 0.48 14.38
CA TYR A 144 -2.40 -0.38 14.84
C TYR A 144 -1.06 0.37 14.87
N GLN A 145 -0.33 0.28 15.97
CA GLN A 145 0.99 0.86 16.13
C GLN A 145 2.02 -0.28 16.22
N VAL A 146 2.94 -0.32 15.25
CA VAL A 146 4.02 -1.31 15.21
C VAL A 146 5.02 -1.11 16.35
N GLN A 147 5.79 -2.15 16.72
CA GLN A 147 6.78 -2.08 17.80
C GLN A 147 7.83 -0.98 17.58
N THR A 148 8.13 -0.64 16.35
CA THR A 148 9.09 0.41 15.97
C THR A 148 8.43 1.77 15.73
N TRP A 149 7.22 1.99 16.24
CA TRP A 149 6.43 3.21 16.04
C TRP A 149 7.20 4.49 16.37
N ASP A 150 7.95 4.50 17.47
CA ASP A 150 8.73 5.67 17.93
C ASP A 150 9.94 5.96 17.02
N GLU A 151 10.32 5.05 16.14
CA GLU A 151 11.42 5.20 15.18
C GLU A 151 10.98 5.80 13.84
N ILE A 152 9.67 5.96 13.64
CA ILE A 152 9.08 6.55 12.44
C ILE A 152 8.87 8.03 12.69
N PRO A 153 9.25 8.94 11.76
CA PRO A 153 9.00 10.36 11.86
C PRO A 153 7.51 10.71 12.08
N GLU A 154 7.24 11.72 12.92
CA GLU A 154 5.86 12.10 13.26
C GLU A 154 5.03 12.50 12.02
N GLU A 155 5.67 13.13 11.03
CA GLU A 155 5.03 13.55 9.78
C GLU A 155 4.61 12.37 8.88
N LEU A 156 5.08 11.16 9.17
CA LEU A 156 4.74 9.94 8.44
C LEU A 156 3.71 9.09 9.17
N LYS A 157 3.17 9.55 10.29
CA LYS A 157 2.25 8.78 11.14
C LYS A 157 0.88 9.46 11.25
N GLU A 158 -0.18 8.70 11.09
CA GLU A 158 -1.48 9.11 11.61
C GLU A 158 -1.47 8.82 13.13
N PRO A 159 -1.72 9.83 14.00
CA PRO A 159 -1.43 9.72 15.44
C PRO A 159 -2.14 8.58 16.17
N THR A 160 -3.26 8.08 15.65
CA THR A 160 -4.02 6.98 16.26
C THR A 160 -3.64 5.61 15.69
N GLY A 161 -2.76 5.58 14.66
CA GLY A 161 -2.30 4.35 14.02
C GLY A 161 -3.22 3.82 12.92
N LEU A 162 -4.14 4.63 12.39
CA LEU A 162 -5.02 4.22 11.28
C LEU A 162 -4.25 3.95 9.99
N PHE A 163 -3.16 4.70 9.77
CA PHE A 163 -2.20 4.43 8.71
C PHE A 163 -0.82 4.98 9.10
N VAL A 164 0.21 4.51 8.43
CA VAL A 164 1.60 4.91 8.69
C VAL A 164 2.43 4.81 7.41
N GLY A 165 3.29 5.80 7.15
CA GLY A 165 4.22 5.80 6.03
C GLY A 165 5.21 4.64 6.14
N ASP A 166 5.52 3.99 5.02
CA ASP A 166 6.39 2.82 4.97
C ASP A 166 7.65 3.03 4.12
N TYR A 167 7.50 3.46 2.89
CA TYR A 167 8.57 3.82 1.98
C TYR A 167 8.18 5.01 1.10
N GLY A 168 9.16 5.71 0.58
CA GLY A 168 8.91 6.87 -0.26
C GLY A 168 10.08 7.24 -1.16
N GLY A 169 9.91 8.33 -1.87
CA GLY A 169 10.90 8.86 -2.80
C GLY A 169 10.60 10.27 -3.26
N TYR A 170 11.23 10.64 -4.34
CA TYR A 170 11.09 11.94 -4.98
C TYR A 170 10.37 11.78 -6.31
N MET A 171 9.45 12.69 -6.60
CA MET A 171 8.84 12.76 -7.92
C MET A 171 9.90 13.12 -8.95
N SER A 172 9.96 12.36 -10.03
CA SER A 172 11.00 12.40 -11.05
C SER A 172 10.42 12.32 -12.46
N ILE A 173 11.27 12.48 -13.45
CA ILE A 173 10.95 12.23 -14.85
C ILE A 173 11.86 11.13 -15.37
N GLY A 174 11.28 9.97 -15.68
CA GLY A 174 11.92 8.93 -16.46
C GLY A 174 11.80 9.21 -17.95
N TYR A 175 12.84 8.92 -18.74
CA TYR A 175 12.81 9.14 -20.18
C TYR A 175 13.70 8.19 -20.96
N ASP A 176 13.33 7.86 -22.18
CA ASP A 176 14.15 7.10 -23.13
C ASP A 176 15.18 8.03 -23.78
N SER A 177 16.43 7.98 -23.30
CA SER A 177 17.54 8.83 -23.76
C SER A 177 17.98 8.58 -25.20
N SER A 178 17.48 7.53 -25.85
CA SER A 178 17.68 7.33 -27.29
C SER A 178 16.75 8.19 -28.16
N LYS A 179 15.69 8.76 -27.56
CA LYS A 179 14.65 9.54 -28.25
C LYS A 179 14.59 10.98 -27.77
N PHE A 180 14.93 11.23 -26.49
CA PHE A 180 14.77 12.52 -25.84
C PHE A 180 16.04 12.92 -25.11
N ASP A 181 16.35 14.22 -25.12
CA ASP A 181 17.34 14.80 -24.21
C ASP A 181 16.74 14.88 -22.79
N ALA A 182 17.59 14.91 -21.77
CA ALA A 182 17.16 15.09 -20.39
C ALA A 182 16.40 16.41 -20.23
N PRO A 183 15.14 16.43 -19.77
CA PRO A 183 14.48 17.68 -19.43
C PRO A 183 15.21 18.32 -18.24
N LYS A 184 15.41 19.65 -18.30
CA LYS A 184 16.05 20.43 -17.24
C LYS A 184 15.02 21.19 -16.40
N THR A 185 13.88 21.50 -17.03
CA THR A 185 12.75 22.18 -16.43
C THR A 185 11.46 21.55 -16.94
N LEU A 186 10.36 21.82 -16.25
CA LEU A 186 9.03 21.39 -16.72
C LEU A 186 8.67 22.03 -18.07
N ASP A 187 9.13 23.24 -18.33
CA ASP A 187 8.82 23.94 -19.58
C ASP A 187 9.41 23.25 -20.81
N ASP A 188 10.53 22.53 -20.66
CA ASP A 188 11.10 21.72 -21.74
C ASP A 188 10.11 20.68 -22.27
N LEU A 189 9.25 20.12 -21.38
CA LEU A 189 8.24 19.12 -21.75
C LEU A 189 7.09 19.69 -22.60
N LYS A 190 6.96 21.02 -22.68
CA LYS A 190 5.97 21.70 -23.55
C LYS A 190 6.47 21.82 -24.98
N ASP A 191 7.76 21.56 -25.24
CA ASP A 191 8.33 21.63 -26.59
C ASP A 191 7.73 20.58 -27.52
N ALA A 192 7.69 20.92 -28.82
CA ALA A 192 7.15 20.06 -29.87
C ALA A 192 7.92 18.72 -30.01
N ALA A 193 9.15 18.65 -29.50
CA ALA A 193 9.94 17.41 -29.43
C ALA A 193 9.27 16.31 -28.57
N TYR A 194 8.49 16.70 -27.56
CA TYR A 194 7.78 15.79 -26.65
C TYR A 194 6.34 15.48 -27.08
N LYS A 195 5.98 15.79 -28.33
CA LYS A 195 4.60 15.58 -28.83
C LYS A 195 4.19 14.12 -28.72
N GLY A 196 3.11 13.85 -27.95
CA GLY A 196 2.59 12.51 -27.70
C GLY A 196 3.57 11.61 -26.95
N ALA A 197 4.35 12.16 -26.01
CA ALA A 197 5.42 11.43 -25.35
C ALA A 197 5.31 11.42 -23.82
N VAL A 198 4.68 12.42 -23.20
CA VAL A 198 4.69 12.59 -21.73
C VAL A 198 3.51 11.88 -21.10
N ALA A 199 3.78 10.93 -20.23
CA ALA A 199 2.79 10.21 -19.46
C ALA A 199 2.88 10.56 -17.96
N ILE A 200 1.77 10.38 -17.25
CA ILE A 200 1.66 10.46 -15.79
C ILE A 200 1.17 9.11 -15.29
N ASN A 201 1.71 8.62 -14.19
CA ASN A 201 1.35 7.30 -13.68
C ASN A 201 0.00 7.32 -12.93
N GLY A 202 -1.08 7.14 -13.69
CA GLY A 202 -2.46 7.07 -13.22
C GLY A 202 -3.24 8.38 -13.28
N ASP A 203 -4.42 8.38 -12.67
CA ASP A 203 -5.29 9.55 -12.50
C ASP A 203 -4.99 10.21 -11.14
N PRO A 204 -4.67 11.51 -11.06
CA PRO A 204 -4.30 12.16 -9.80
C PRO A 204 -5.44 12.26 -8.77
N THR A 205 -6.67 11.93 -9.16
CA THR A 205 -7.80 11.80 -8.22
C THR A 205 -7.89 10.41 -7.59
N GLN A 206 -7.07 9.44 -8.06
CA GLN A 206 -7.16 8.02 -7.66
C GLN A 206 -5.79 7.42 -7.31
N ALA A 207 -4.70 7.90 -7.92
CA ALA A 207 -3.35 7.36 -7.80
C ALA A 207 -2.39 8.35 -7.14
N GLY A 208 -1.64 7.88 -6.12
CA GLY A 208 -0.70 8.69 -5.37
C GLY A 208 0.45 9.25 -6.20
N ALA A 209 1.03 8.46 -7.13
CA ALA A 209 2.09 8.91 -8.03
C ALA A 209 1.62 10.05 -8.96
N ALA A 210 0.42 9.93 -9.53
CA ALA A 210 -0.15 10.98 -10.36
C ALA A 210 -0.48 12.25 -9.56
N PHE A 211 -1.00 12.11 -8.34
CA PHE A 211 -1.21 13.24 -7.42
C PHE A 211 0.11 13.98 -7.16
N ALA A 212 1.17 13.24 -6.84
CA ALA A 212 2.50 13.79 -6.58
C ALA A 212 3.11 14.47 -7.81
N ALA A 213 2.85 13.96 -9.03
CA ALA A 213 3.29 14.59 -10.28
C ALA A 213 2.65 15.97 -10.46
N VAL A 214 1.35 16.15 -10.13
CA VAL A 214 0.70 17.46 -10.14
C VAL A 214 1.28 18.34 -9.03
N GLY A 215 1.59 17.79 -7.87
CA GLY A 215 2.28 18.49 -6.77
C GLY A 215 3.66 19.02 -7.20
N LEU A 216 4.50 18.17 -7.84
CA LEU A 216 5.77 18.61 -8.42
C LEU A 216 5.57 19.73 -9.43
N ALA A 217 4.62 19.55 -10.36
CA ALA A 217 4.32 20.57 -11.36
C ALA A 217 3.89 21.90 -10.73
N THR A 218 3.16 21.85 -9.62
CA THR A 218 2.76 23.02 -8.86
C THR A 218 3.97 23.79 -8.33
N VAL A 219 4.86 23.11 -7.58
CA VAL A 219 5.98 23.79 -6.92
C VAL A 219 7.08 24.21 -7.89
N GLN A 220 7.20 23.52 -9.02
CA GLN A 220 8.11 23.89 -10.11
C GLN A 220 7.52 25.00 -11.03
N SER A 221 6.26 25.36 -10.85
CA SER A 221 5.59 26.47 -11.54
C SER A 221 5.38 27.68 -10.62
N ASP A 222 6.29 27.91 -9.67
CA ASP A 222 6.24 29.00 -8.69
C ASP A 222 4.99 28.98 -7.77
N GLY A 223 4.29 27.84 -7.69
CA GLY A 223 3.16 27.63 -6.80
C GLY A 223 3.57 27.09 -5.43
N THR A 224 2.58 26.94 -4.55
CA THR A 224 2.74 26.29 -3.24
C THR A 224 1.76 25.13 -3.11
N LEU A 225 2.01 24.20 -2.18
CA LEU A 225 1.13 23.05 -1.96
C LEU A 225 -0.26 23.43 -1.39
N ASP A 226 -0.48 24.71 -1.06
CA ASP A 226 -1.80 25.20 -0.64
C ASP A 226 -2.78 25.36 -1.81
N ASP A 227 -2.29 25.40 -3.07
CA ASP A 227 -3.11 25.51 -4.27
C ASP A 227 -2.47 24.76 -5.45
N PHE A 228 -3.01 23.60 -5.82
CA PHE A 228 -2.53 22.78 -6.94
C PHE A 228 -2.94 23.32 -8.33
N GLN A 229 -3.58 24.49 -8.43
CA GLN A 229 -3.99 25.05 -9.72
C GLN A 229 -2.81 25.23 -10.71
N PRO A 230 -1.60 25.70 -10.28
CA PRO A 230 -0.47 25.80 -11.21
C PRO A 230 -0.05 24.47 -11.84
N GLY A 231 -0.10 23.37 -11.08
CA GLY A 231 0.18 22.03 -11.60
C GLY A 231 -0.90 21.53 -12.56
N ILE A 232 -2.16 21.78 -12.25
CA ILE A 232 -3.29 21.47 -13.15
C ILE A 232 -3.14 22.23 -14.46
N ASP A 233 -2.80 23.52 -14.41
CA ASP A 233 -2.59 24.38 -15.58
C ASP A 233 -1.40 23.89 -16.43
N PHE A 234 -0.32 23.42 -15.79
CA PHE A 234 0.81 22.82 -16.49
C PHE A 234 0.39 21.59 -17.32
N PHE A 235 -0.36 20.65 -16.73
CA PHE A 235 -0.83 19.47 -17.46
C PHE A 235 -1.89 19.81 -18.52
N ALA A 236 -2.70 20.84 -18.29
CA ALA A 236 -3.62 21.38 -19.31
C ALA A 236 -2.85 21.95 -20.52
N ASP A 237 -1.72 22.63 -20.28
CA ASP A 237 -0.84 23.13 -21.33
C ASP A 237 -0.18 21.97 -22.10
N LEU A 238 0.28 20.91 -21.44
CA LEU A 238 0.78 19.69 -22.10
C LEU A 238 -0.29 19.04 -22.98
N GLN A 239 -1.52 18.93 -22.46
CA GLN A 239 -2.66 18.40 -23.23
C GLN A 239 -2.93 19.26 -24.48
N LYS A 240 -2.98 20.57 -24.32
CA LYS A 240 -3.21 21.53 -25.42
C LYS A 240 -2.11 21.49 -26.48
N ALA A 241 -0.85 21.30 -26.06
CA ALA A 241 0.29 21.11 -26.97
C ALA A 241 0.24 19.76 -27.69
N GLY A 242 -0.54 18.81 -27.19
CA GLY A 242 -0.62 17.42 -27.66
C GLY A 242 0.58 16.58 -27.21
N ASN A 243 1.22 16.96 -26.11
CA ASN A 243 2.37 16.28 -25.55
C ASN A 243 1.96 15.24 -24.50
N LEU A 244 0.82 15.44 -23.78
CA LEU A 244 0.31 14.52 -22.78
C LEU A 244 -0.28 13.26 -23.43
N LEU A 245 0.15 12.10 -22.96
CA LEU A 245 -0.41 10.79 -23.29
C LEU A 245 -1.52 10.44 -22.30
N LYS A 246 -2.53 9.73 -22.80
CA LYS A 246 -3.61 9.12 -21.99
C LYS A 246 -3.46 7.59 -22.01
N VAL A 247 -2.32 7.12 -21.59
CA VAL A 247 -1.93 5.72 -21.55
C VAL A 247 -1.43 5.43 -20.16
N ASP A 248 -1.89 4.34 -19.57
CA ASP A 248 -1.43 3.91 -18.26
C ASP A 248 0.05 3.54 -18.30
N VAL A 249 0.78 3.99 -17.31
CA VAL A 249 2.21 3.66 -17.17
C VAL A 249 2.32 2.29 -16.54
N THR A 250 3.01 1.41 -17.23
CA THR A 250 3.36 0.07 -16.76
C THR A 250 4.77 -0.26 -17.23
N THR A 251 5.42 -1.25 -16.61
CA THR A 251 6.71 -1.78 -17.10
C THR A 251 6.64 -2.17 -18.58
N ALA A 252 5.51 -2.73 -19.03
CA ALA A 252 5.31 -3.10 -20.44
C ALA A 252 5.22 -1.89 -21.39
N THR A 253 4.51 -0.81 -21.01
CA THR A 253 4.38 0.40 -21.85
C THR A 253 5.67 1.20 -21.92
N VAL A 254 6.47 1.21 -20.84
CA VAL A 254 7.82 1.77 -20.84
C VAL A 254 8.77 0.93 -21.69
N ALA A 255 8.80 -0.39 -21.52
CA ALA A 255 9.66 -1.28 -22.28
C ALA A 255 9.34 -1.29 -23.80
N SER A 256 8.06 -1.18 -24.18
CA SER A 256 7.64 -1.05 -25.58
C SER A 256 7.92 0.33 -26.18
N GLY A 257 8.15 1.34 -25.33
CA GLY A 257 8.32 2.73 -25.72
C GLY A 257 7.00 3.43 -26.08
N GLU A 258 5.87 2.93 -25.60
CA GLU A 258 4.55 3.56 -25.68
C GLU A 258 4.46 4.75 -24.72
N THR A 259 5.07 4.66 -23.53
CA THR A 259 5.22 5.74 -22.56
C THR A 259 6.71 6.14 -22.42
N PRO A 260 7.27 6.89 -23.37
CA PRO A 260 8.72 7.10 -23.43
C PRO A 260 9.24 8.22 -22.52
N VAL A 261 8.35 9.03 -21.90
CA VAL A 261 8.67 10.04 -20.88
C VAL A 261 7.59 9.97 -19.79
N VAL A 262 7.98 9.73 -18.55
CA VAL A 262 7.06 9.37 -17.47
C VAL A 262 7.31 10.21 -16.21
N PHE A 263 6.28 10.85 -15.70
CA PHE A 263 6.25 11.35 -14.32
C PHE A 263 5.96 10.20 -13.38
N ASP A 264 6.92 9.85 -12.53
CA ASP A 264 6.79 8.83 -11.50
C ASP A 264 7.82 9.02 -10.38
N TRP A 265 7.71 8.24 -9.32
CA TRP A 265 8.69 8.19 -8.26
C TRP A 265 10.08 7.79 -8.78
N ASP A 266 11.13 8.33 -8.20
CA ASP A 266 12.51 8.11 -8.63
C ASP A 266 12.91 6.63 -8.60
N TYR A 267 12.47 5.87 -7.60
CA TYR A 267 12.72 4.44 -7.48
C TYR A 267 11.97 3.62 -8.55
N LEU A 268 10.74 3.99 -8.91
CA LEU A 268 9.97 3.32 -9.96
C LEU A 268 10.57 3.61 -11.34
N ASN A 269 10.87 4.89 -11.59
CA ASN A 269 11.57 5.25 -12.81
C ASN A 269 12.95 4.57 -12.91
N ALA A 270 13.67 4.40 -11.79
CA ALA A 270 14.94 3.70 -11.79
C ALA A 270 14.79 2.20 -12.11
N ALA A 271 13.72 1.54 -11.65
CA ALA A 271 13.45 0.13 -11.92
C ALA A 271 13.31 -0.17 -13.42
N HIS A 272 12.74 0.73 -14.21
CA HIS A 272 12.60 0.57 -15.66
C HIS A 272 13.93 0.46 -16.43
N ALA A 273 15.05 0.91 -15.82
CA ALA A 273 16.36 0.77 -16.43
C ALA A 273 16.83 -0.70 -16.57
N ALA A 274 16.23 -1.62 -15.82
CA ALA A 274 16.50 -3.06 -15.96
C ALA A 274 16.06 -3.59 -17.33
N ASP A 275 14.90 -3.16 -17.81
CA ASP A 275 14.28 -3.62 -19.06
C ASP A 275 14.57 -2.72 -20.26
N ASN A 276 14.86 -1.42 -20.00
CA ASN A 276 15.23 -0.45 -21.04
C ASN A 276 16.58 0.20 -20.72
N LYS A 277 17.65 -0.25 -21.38
CA LYS A 277 19.02 0.27 -21.15
C LYS A 277 19.19 1.75 -21.51
N ASN A 278 18.30 2.32 -22.30
CA ASN A 278 18.33 3.74 -22.65
C ASN A 278 17.51 4.59 -21.66
N TRP A 279 16.79 3.94 -20.73
CA TRP A 279 16.01 4.64 -19.72
C TRP A 279 16.90 5.39 -18.75
N LYS A 280 16.57 6.63 -18.52
CA LYS A 280 17.26 7.53 -17.59
C LYS A 280 16.22 8.19 -16.69
N VAL A 281 16.67 8.60 -15.51
CA VAL A 281 15.85 9.29 -14.52
C VAL A 281 16.49 10.64 -14.23
N VAL A 282 15.68 11.66 -14.13
CA VAL A 282 16.06 12.97 -13.64
C VAL A 282 15.09 13.44 -12.57
N VAL A 283 15.63 13.84 -11.42
CA VAL A 283 14.94 14.68 -10.45
C VAL A 283 15.31 16.12 -10.83
N LEU A 284 14.33 16.96 -11.09
CA LEU A 284 14.58 18.33 -11.56
C LEU A 284 15.22 19.17 -10.46
N ASP A 285 16.11 20.06 -10.87
CA ASP A 285 16.64 21.11 -9.98
C ASP A 285 15.50 22.02 -9.48
N GLY A 286 15.71 22.67 -8.34
CA GLY A 286 14.74 23.54 -7.68
C GLY A 286 14.01 22.85 -6.54
N THR A 287 12.73 23.17 -6.35
CA THR A 287 11.94 22.56 -5.28
C THR A 287 11.48 21.16 -5.69
N GLY A 288 11.94 20.13 -4.98
CA GLY A 288 11.51 18.75 -5.15
C GLY A 288 10.22 18.44 -4.40
N TYR A 289 9.48 17.48 -4.91
CA TYR A 289 8.32 16.93 -4.22
C TYR A 289 8.65 15.52 -3.74
N ALA A 290 8.55 15.29 -2.44
CA ALA A 290 8.72 13.97 -1.83
C ALA A 290 7.40 13.45 -1.30
N GLY A 291 7.28 12.15 -1.18
CA GLY A 291 6.11 11.51 -0.59
C GLY A 291 6.39 10.08 -0.18
N TYR A 292 5.54 9.58 0.71
CA TYR A 292 5.54 8.21 1.20
C TYR A 292 4.21 7.54 0.88
N TYR A 293 4.27 6.23 0.60
CA TYR A 293 3.10 5.38 0.65
C TYR A 293 2.77 5.05 2.09
N ASN A 294 1.54 4.58 2.31
CA ASN A 294 1.00 4.42 3.65
C ASN A 294 0.35 3.06 3.79
N GLN A 295 0.84 2.30 4.73
CA GLN A 295 0.24 1.04 5.12
C GLN A 295 -0.96 1.28 6.03
N ALA A 296 -2.03 0.55 5.76
CA ALA A 296 -3.21 0.52 6.62
C ALA A 296 -3.77 -0.91 6.73
N ILE A 297 -4.43 -1.20 7.84
CA ILE A 297 -5.14 -2.47 8.05
C ILE A 297 -6.63 -2.24 7.77
N ASN A 298 -7.25 -3.11 6.97
CA ASN A 298 -8.70 -3.10 6.82
C ASN A 298 -9.37 -3.45 8.17
N LYS A 299 -10.28 -2.58 8.64
CA LYS A 299 -11.00 -2.83 9.90
C LYS A 299 -11.85 -4.10 9.88
N ASP A 300 -12.28 -4.50 8.67
CA ASP A 300 -13.09 -5.69 8.41
C ASP A 300 -12.24 -6.80 7.77
N ALA A 301 -10.91 -6.80 8.06
CA ALA A 301 -9.98 -7.80 7.57
C ALA A 301 -10.42 -9.22 7.93
N PRO A 302 -10.53 -10.14 6.95
CA PRO A 302 -10.83 -11.55 7.25
C PRO A 302 -9.72 -12.24 8.05
N ASN A 303 -8.48 -11.76 7.97
CA ASN A 303 -7.32 -12.32 8.66
C ASN A 303 -6.61 -11.24 9.53
N PRO A 304 -7.26 -10.77 10.62
CA PRO A 304 -6.80 -9.60 11.36
C PRO A 304 -5.46 -9.76 12.09
N ALA A 305 -5.10 -10.98 12.51
CA ALA A 305 -3.78 -11.23 13.11
C ALA A 305 -2.68 -11.27 12.04
N ALA A 306 -2.95 -11.87 10.87
CA ALA A 306 -2.01 -11.89 9.75
C ALA A 306 -1.76 -10.46 9.20
N ALA A 307 -2.79 -9.61 9.15
CA ALA A 307 -2.66 -8.21 8.80
C ALA A 307 -1.69 -7.46 9.73
N ARG A 308 -1.79 -7.68 11.04
CA ARG A 308 -0.91 -7.05 12.04
C ARG A 308 0.50 -7.60 12.00
N LEU A 309 0.64 -8.91 11.78
CA LEU A 309 1.95 -9.54 11.58
C LEU A 309 2.63 -8.99 10.31
N TRP A 310 1.87 -8.75 9.23
CA TRP A 310 2.38 -8.10 8.02
C TRP A 310 2.88 -6.68 8.32
N GLN A 311 2.14 -5.87 9.09
CA GLN A 311 2.60 -4.55 9.49
C GLN A 311 3.93 -4.63 10.27
N GLU A 312 4.02 -5.46 11.30
CA GLU A 312 5.26 -5.64 12.07
C GLU A 312 6.43 -6.09 11.18
N PHE A 313 6.16 -6.99 10.23
CA PHE A 313 7.15 -7.48 9.28
C PHE A 313 7.67 -6.36 8.37
N LEU A 314 6.79 -5.52 7.82
CA LEU A 314 7.15 -4.41 6.92
C LEU A 314 8.07 -3.38 7.62
N TYR A 315 7.87 -3.15 8.92
CA TYR A 315 8.69 -2.21 9.69
C TYR A 315 9.89 -2.85 10.38
N SER A 316 10.23 -4.10 10.05
CA SER A 316 11.50 -4.71 10.47
C SER A 316 12.70 -4.12 9.71
N ASP A 317 13.89 -4.11 10.32
CA ASP A 317 15.13 -3.64 9.68
C ASP A 317 15.41 -4.37 8.35
N GLU A 318 15.06 -5.67 8.30
CA GLU A 318 15.25 -6.51 7.13
C GLU A 318 14.43 -6.01 5.94
N VAL A 319 13.14 -5.74 6.13
CA VAL A 319 12.26 -5.26 5.06
C VAL A 319 12.52 -3.81 4.69
N GLN A 320 12.81 -2.95 5.67
CA GLN A 320 13.20 -1.56 5.41
C GLN A 320 14.45 -1.49 4.49
N ASN A 321 15.42 -2.40 4.66
CA ASN A 321 16.56 -2.53 3.76
C ASN A 321 16.18 -3.15 2.40
N LEU A 322 15.11 -3.95 2.28
CA LEU A 322 14.62 -4.44 0.99
C LEU A 322 13.99 -3.32 0.16
N TRP A 323 13.24 -2.40 0.77
CA TRP A 323 12.78 -1.19 0.05
C TRP A 323 13.95 -0.33 -0.39
N LEU A 324 14.95 -0.15 0.47
CA LEU A 324 16.17 0.57 0.12
C LEU A 324 16.89 -0.09 -1.07
N LYS A 325 16.94 -1.42 -1.12
CA LYS A 325 17.45 -2.20 -2.26
C LYS A 325 16.64 -1.94 -3.54
N GLY A 326 15.33 -1.74 -3.41
CA GLY A 326 14.43 -1.31 -4.50
C GLY A 326 14.59 0.17 -4.90
N GLY A 327 15.48 0.91 -4.24
CA GLY A 327 15.73 2.33 -4.50
C GLY A 327 14.78 3.29 -3.79
N ALA A 328 13.82 2.77 -3.00
CA ALA A 328 12.93 3.58 -2.20
C ALA A 328 13.53 3.90 -0.83
N ARG A 329 13.15 5.03 -0.26
CA ARG A 329 13.60 5.45 1.07
C ARG A 329 12.68 4.90 2.14
N PRO A 330 13.16 4.00 3.02
CA PRO A 330 12.31 3.44 4.08
C PRO A 330 11.93 4.50 5.12
N ALA A 331 10.75 4.35 5.73
CA ALA A 331 10.26 5.29 6.75
C ALA A 331 11.17 5.38 7.98
N ARG A 332 11.86 4.29 8.33
CA ARG A 332 12.78 4.21 9.48
C ARG A 332 14.23 4.55 9.13
N MET A 333 14.49 5.16 7.95
CA MET A 333 15.85 5.38 7.43
C MET A 333 16.74 6.16 8.41
N GLU A 334 16.23 7.19 9.08
CA GLU A 334 16.98 7.99 10.04
C GLU A 334 17.35 7.17 11.28
N ALA A 335 16.37 6.55 11.93
CA ALA A 335 16.59 5.72 13.12
C ALA A 335 17.53 4.54 12.85
N MET A 336 17.37 3.87 11.70
CA MET A 336 18.24 2.77 11.28
C MET A 336 19.67 3.26 10.96
N THR A 337 19.82 4.47 10.44
CA THR A 337 21.14 5.09 10.22
C THR A 337 21.85 5.36 11.55
N GLU A 338 21.12 5.92 12.53
CA GLU A 338 21.64 6.17 13.88
C GLU A 338 21.99 4.87 14.61
N ALA A 339 21.17 3.85 14.46
CA ALA A 339 21.38 2.52 15.04
C ALA A 339 22.48 1.73 14.32
N GLY A 340 22.85 2.11 13.09
CA GLY A 340 23.82 1.40 12.24
C GLY A 340 23.26 0.10 11.64
N THR A 341 21.94 -0.01 11.48
CA THR A 341 21.24 -1.18 10.90
C THR A 341 20.83 -0.96 9.44
N ILE A 342 20.95 0.27 8.93
CA ILE A 342 20.74 0.58 7.51
C ILE A 342 21.87 -0.01 6.65
N ASP A 343 21.57 -0.48 5.45
CA ASP A 343 22.57 -0.83 4.45
C ASP A 343 23.20 0.44 3.89
N ALA A 344 24.40 0.77 4.36
CA ALA A 344 25.09 2.02 4.04
C ALA A 344 25.47 2.12 2.56
N ASP A 345 25.74 0.99 1.88
CA ASP A 345 26.10 0.98 0.46
C ASP A 345 24.88 1.27 -0.41
N LEU A 346 23.71 0.70 -0.06
CA LEU A 346 22.45 0.99 -0.72
C LEU A 346 21.99 2.43 -0.45
N ALA A 347 22.11 2.91 0.78
CA ALA A 347 21.78 4.29 1.13
C ALA A 347 22.62 5.31 0.37
N ALA A 348 23.92 5.03 0.19
CA ALA A 348 24.83 5.89 -0.58
C ALA A 348 24.58 5.83 -2.11
N ALA A 349 23.87 4.82 -2.59
CA ALA A 349 23.53 4.68 -4.02
C ALA A 349 22.24 5.44 -4.41
N LEU A 350 21.45 5.93 -3.44
CA LEU A 350 20.27 6.71 -3.73
C LEU A 350 20.60 8.00 -4.48
N PRO A 351 19.70 8.50 -5.35
CA PRO A 351 19.87 9.80 -5.99
C PRO A 351 20.05 10.92 -4.97
N GLU A 352 20.86 11.95 -5.38
CA GLU A 352 20.95 13.18 -4.57
C GLU A 352 19.56 13.83 -4.43
N VAL A 353 19.30 14.32 -3.23
CA VAL A 353 18.04 14.97 -2.88
C VAL A 353 18.10 16.44 -3.36
N PRO A 354 17.05 17.01 -3.94
CA PRO A 354 16.98 18.44 -4.22
C PRO A 354 17.25 19.27 -2.96
N SER A 355 17.90 20.43 -3.14
CA SER A 355 18.27 21.31 -2.01
C SER A 355 17.07 21.86 -1.24
N GLU A 356 15.93 21.95 -1.91
CA GLU A 356 14.64 22.29 -1.34
C GLU A 356 13.67 21.16 -1.66
N THR A 357 13.01 20.65 -0.64
CA THR A 357 12.04 19.56 -0.77
C THR A 357 10.80 19.89 0.00
N VAL A 358 9.65 19.62 -0.58
CA VAL A 358 8.35 19.74 0.07
C VAL A 358 7.68 18.38 0.17
N VAL A 359 7.00 18.17 1.28
CA VAL A 359 6.07 17.08 1.52
C VAL A 359 4.73 17.73 1.86
N PRO A 360 3.62 17.34 1.26
CA PRO A 360 2.34 17.94 1.59
C PRO A 360 1.91 17.57 3.02
N THR A 361 1.33 18.56 3.72
CA THR A 361 0.61 18.29 4.96
C THR A 361 -0.73 17.61 4.67
N GLU A 362 -1.35 17.06 5.70
CA GLU A 362 -2.70 16.48 5.61
C GLU A 362 -3.72 17.48 5.04
N GLU A 363 -3.72 18.73 5.54
CA GLU A 363 -4.61 19.80 5.08
C GLU A 363 -4.36 20.10 3.59
N GLN A 364 -3.11 20.22 3.18
CA GLN A 364 -2.73 20.46 1.78
C GLN A 364 -3.15 19.30 0.87
N SER A 365 -2.93 18.06 1.29
CA SER A 365 -3.34 16.86 0.53
C SER A 365 -4.86 16.79 0.36
N THR A 366 -5.62 17.06 1.42
CA THR A 366 -7.09 17.07 1.39
C THR A 366 -7.63 18.15 0.46
N ASN A 367 -7.08 19.38 0.57
CA ASN A 367 -7.49 20.51 -0.27
C ASN A 367 -7.15 20.27 -1.74
N ALA A 368 -5.95 19.75 -2.02
CA ALA A 368 -5.50 19.41 -3.37
C ALA A 368 -6.35 18.29 -3.98
N GLY A 369 -6.66 17.22 -3.22
CA GLY A 369 -7.54 16.15 -3.68
C GLY A 369 -8.94 16.65 -4.05
N THR A 370 -9.51 17.57 -3.27
CA THR A 370 -10.79 18.22 -3.57
C THR A 370 -10.70 19.03 -4.88
N LEU A 371 -9.66 19.86 -5.02
CA LEU A 371 -9.45 20.68 -6.20
C LEU A 371 -9.27 19.84 -7.48
N LEU A 372 -8.48 18.75 -7.37
CA LEU A 372 -8.29 17.80 -8.46
C LEU A 372 -9.60 17.15 -8.87
N GLY A 373 -10.40 16.67 -7.92
CA GLY A 373 -11.72 16.11 -8.18
C GLY A 373 -12.66 17.05 -8.95
N GLU A 374 -12.56 18.36 -8.71
CA GLU A 374 -13.36 19.37 -9.38
C GLU A 374 -12.85 19.77 -10.78
N LYS A 375 -11.53 19.76 -11.01
CA LYS A 375 -10.93 20.44 -12.16
C LYS A 375 -10.15 19.56 -13.12
N TRP A 376 -9.55 18.45 -12.63
CA TRP A 376 -8.62 17.65 -13.43
C TRP A 376 -9.21 17.13 -14.74
N ALA A 377 -10.37 16.47 -14.66
CA ALA A 377 -10.99 15.88 -15.85
C ALA A 377 -11.28 16.91 -16.96
N ALA A 378 -11.63 18.14 -16.58
CA ALA A 378 -11.88 19.23 -17.55
C ALA A 378 -10.58 19.82 -18.11
N ALA A 379 -9.51 19.84 -17.33
CA ALA A 379 -8.22 20.40 -17.71
C ALA A 379 -7.49 19.55 -18.78
N VAL A 380 -7.64 18.22 -18.71
CA VAL A 380 -6.92 17.27 -19.58
C VAL A 380 -7.80 16.59 -20.63
N GLN A 381 -8.99 17.13 -20.92
CA GLN A 381 -9.90 16.62 -21.97
C GLN A 381 -9.38 16.72 -23.40
#